data_403605355607d605299a95e786f93060
#
_entry.id   403605355607d605299a95e786f93060
#
_cell.length_a   1.000
_cell.length_b   1.000
_cell.length_c   1.000
_cell.angle_alpha   90.00
_cell.angle_beta   90.00
_cell.angle_gamma   90.00
#
_symmetry.space_group_name_H-M   'P 1'
#
loop_
_entity.id
_entity.type
_entity.pdbx_description
1 polymer ?
#
loop_
_entity_poly.entity_id
_entity_poly.type
_entity_poly.pdbx_seq_one_letter_code
_entity_poly.pdbx_strand_id
1 'polypeptide(L)'
;MPKRQQVGKSGVTPCKHYLLDKILGSEFGVTSRPQFDNLSAYIVIDLTAGDGVPVTRDGELIPVFNEGCSPGICLKHLDHRAKRHPDKPAVWIAIEKQPETFQQLWKNVSSHLEQLGGWHGTDQRIYEAPVPEWNSQKEGCKLILLNMNSHEFLLHKPLTQLNLDSECAVFLYNDPNHIEDWCLSEQLVRSLPRLTTSLSTLGCNVGGMKRLEIGKRRQWFDRVDMIAGTLQEWHDACLFSIGGPDQWAYLITAPTKWRGRISESCRKAAKQVVGRKADASITWLKENQGDFKDHQRKLFLTKQELASNDY
;
A
#
# COMPACT_ATOMS: atom_id res chain seq x y z
N MET A 1 18.37 9.36 27.28
CA MET A 1 17.56 9.77 26.11
C MET A 1 16.24 9.06 26.22
N PRO A 2 15.05 9.70 26.16
CA PRO A 2 13.79 9.01 26.13
C PRO A 2 13.74 8.13 24.89
N LYS A 3 13.37 6.84 25.05
CA LYS A 3 13.12 5.93 23.92
C LYS A 3 12.01 6.55 23.09
N ARG A 4 12.32 6.99 21.86
CA ARG A 4 11.28 7.41 20.90
C ARG A 4 10.29 6.25 20.80
N GLN A 5 9.05 6.51 21.13
CA GLN A 5 7.97 5.55 20.95
C GLN A 5 7.78 5.36 19.44
N GLN A 6 8.26 4.23 18.91
CA GLN A 6 8.22 3.93 17.48
C GLN A 6 6.83 3.43 17.12
N VAL A 7 5.96 4.37 16.79
CA VAL A 7 4.61 4.06 16.32
C VAL A 7 4.70 3.35 14.96
N GLY A 8 4.03 2.21 14.84
CA GLY A 8 3.88 1.49 13.56
C GLY A 8 5.00 0.48 13.22
N LYS A 9 6.08 0.40 14.02
CA LYS A 9 7.16 -0.59 13.78
C LYS A 9 7.04 -1.77 14.74
N SER A 10 6.72 -2.95 14.19
CA SER A 10 6.60 -4.21 14.96
C SER A 10 7.32 -5.32 14.21
N GLY A 11 7.59 -6.44 14.88
CA GLY A 11 8.17 -7.64 14.27
C GLY A 11 7.37 -8.22 13.08
N VAL A 12 6.15 -7.73 12.84
CA VAL A 12 5.29 -8.11 11.71
C VAL A 12 5.42 -7.17 10.52
N THR A 13 6.05 -6.00 10.69
CA THR A 13 6.30 -5.03 9.62
C THR A 13 6.96 -5.68 8.38
N PRO A 14 7.93 -6.60 8.50
CA PRO A 14 8.51 -7.31 7.35
C PRO A 14 7.49 -8.08 6.51
N CYS A 15 6.42 -8.59 7.12
CA CYS A 15 5.36 -9.32 6.39
C CYS A 15 4.60 -8.40 5.42
N LYS A 16 4.25 -7.21 5.89
CA LYS A 16 3.57 -6.19 5.08
C LYS A 16 4.43 -5.78 3.89
N HIS A 17 5.70 -5.52 4.16
CA HIS A 17 6.67 -5.11 3.15
C HIS A 17 6.93 -6.20 2.11
N TYR A 18 6.96 -7.46 2.55
CA TYR A 18 7.14 -8.58 1.62
C TYR A 18 5.94 -8.72 0.67
N LEU A 19 4.71 -8.55 1.18
CA LEU A 19 3.51 -8.56 0.35
C LEU A 19 3.54 -7.39 -0.65
N LEU A 20 3.88 -6.19 -0.20
CA LEU A 20 4.05 -5.01 -1.05
C LEU A 20 5.07 -5.29 -2.17
N ASP A 21 6.26 -5.81 -1.84
CA ASP A 21 7.29 -6.15 -2.83
C ASP A 21 6.77 -7.13 -3.90
N LYS A 22 6.03 -8.18 -3.49
CA LYS A 22 5.52 -9.18 -4.43
C LYS A 22 4.43 -8.66 -5.35
N ILE A 23 3.48 -7.89 -4.81
CA ILE A 23 2.40 -7.33 -5.64
C ILE A 23 2.99 -6.27 -6.58
N LEU A 24 3.75 -5.31 -6.05
CA LEU A 24 4.32 -4.22 -6.83
C LEU A 24 5.26 -4.74 -7.94
N GLY A 25 6.15 -5.69 -7.61
CA GLY A 25 7.04 -6.31 -8.59
C GLY A 25 6.29 -7.07 -9.69
N SER A 26 5.18 -7.75 -9.34
CA SER A 26 4.32 -8.41 -10.33
C SER A 26 3.66 -7.40 -11.27
N GLU A 27 3.18 -6.26 -10.75
CA GLU A 27 2.52 -5.24 -11.55
C GLU A 27 3.49 -4.48 -12.45
N PHE A 28 4.67 -4.12 -11.95
CA PHE A 28 5.72 -3.53 -12.79
C PHE A 28 6.10 -4.47 -13.93
N GLY A 29 6.26 -5.77 -13.66
CA GLY A 29 6.57 -6.75 -14.69
C GLY A 29 5.47 -6.91 -15.75
N VAL A 30 4.19 -6.72 -15.35
CA VAL A 30 3.06 -6.79 -16.30
C VAL A 30 2.93 -5.53 -17.12
N THR A 31 2.96 -4.37 -16.48
CA THR A 31 2.77 -3.08 -17.16
C THR A 31 3.96 -2.66 -18.03
N SER A 32 5.08 -3.39 -17.95
CA SER A 32 6.22 -3.24 -18.86
C SER A 32 6.08 -4.04 -20.18
N ARG A 33 5.02 -4.86 -20.34
CA ARG A 33 4.82 -5.67 -21.53
C ARG A 33 4.22 -4.85 -22.68
N PRO A 34 4.45 -5.25 -23.97
CA PRO A 34 3.95 -4.53 -25.15
C PRO A 34 2.44 -4.26 -25.14
N GLN A 35 1.64 -5.16 -24.57
CA GLN A 35 0.19 -4.98 -24.45
C GLN A 35 -0.26 -3.78 -23.59
N PHE A 36 0.69 -3.13 -22.92
CA PHE A 36 0.50 -1.94 -22.10
C PHE A 36 1.30 -0.74 -22.62
N ASP A 37 1.70 -0.74 -23.92
CA ASP A 37 2.47 0.36 -24.52
C ASP A 37 1.67 1.67 -24.58
N ASN A 38 0.35 1.58 -24.54
CA ASN A 38 -0.54 2.74 -24.49
C ASN A 38 -0.69 3.35 -23.08
N LEU A 39 -0.07 2.77 -22.06
CA LEU A 39 -0.09 3.40 -20.74
C LEU A 39 0.77 4.66 -20.75
N SER A 40 0.18 5.79 -20.38
CA SER A 40 0.87 7.06 -20.21
C SER A 40 1.85 7.03 -19.02
N ALA A 41 1.49 6.35 -17.94
CA ALA A 41 2.35 6.14 -16.79
C ALA A 41 1.89 4.97 -15.89
N TYR A 42 2.83 4.45 -15.09
CA TYR A 42 2.54 3.64 -13.91
C TYR A 42 2.83 4.46 -12.64
N ILE A 43 1.81 4.65 -11.82
CA ILE A 43 1.89 5.54 -10.67
C ILE A 43 1.77 4.73 -9.38
N VAL A 44 2.77 4.83 -8.52
CA VAL A 44 2.77 4.27 -7.17
C VAL A 44 2.53 5.41 -6.18
N ILE A 45 1.54 5.26 -5.33
CA ILE A 45 1.23 6.23 -4.27
C ILE A 45 1.32 5.52 -2.93
N ASP A 46 2.34 5.88 -2.15
CA ASP A 46 2.52 5.44 -0.77
C ASP A 46 1.92 6.51 0.15
N LEU A 47 0.73 6.24 0.66
CA LEU A 47 -0.04 7.17 1.50
C LEU A 47 0.51 7.27 2.93
N THR A 48 1.47 6.42 3.31
CA THR A 48 1.95 6.25 4.69
C THR A 48 3.44 5.90 4.71
N ALA A 49 4.25 6.68 4.01
CA ALA A 49 5.65 6.35 3.72
C ALA A 49 6.54 6.20 4.97
N GLY A 50 6.24 6.91 6.06
CA GLY A 50 7.05 6.87 7.27
C GLY A 50 8.43 7.53 7.08
N ASP A 51 9.40 7.14 7.92
CA ASP A 51 10.76 7.69 7.91
C ASP A 51 11.75 6.95 6.97
N GLY A 52 11.28 5.88 6.33
CA GLY A 52 12.13 5.06 5.47
C GLY A 52 13.19 4.23 6.24
N VAL A 53 13.03 4.05 7.55
CA VAL A 53 13.94 3.23 8.36
C VAL A 53 13.38 1.82 8.51
N PRO A 54 14.07 0.80 7.97
CA PRO A 54 13.63 -0.58 8.09
C PRO A 54 13.78 -1.11 9.53
N VAL A 55 13.02 -2.15 9.82
CA VAL A 55 13.15 -2.90 11.08
C VAL A 55 13.43 -4.37 10.82
N THR A 56 14.16 -5.01 11.72
CA THR A 56 14.35 -6.47 11.72
C THR A 56 13.06 -7.18 12.11
N ARG A 57 13.04 -8.52 11.96
CA ARG A 57 11.93 -9.34 12.42
C ARG A 57 11.69 -9.21 13.94
N ASP A 58 12.73 -8.94 14.70
CA ASP A 58 12.66 -8.77 16.17
C ASP A 58 12.36 -7.32 16.58
N GLY A 59 12.06 -6.44 15.59
CA GLY A 59 11.68 -5.05 15.82
C GLY A 59 12.85 -4.09 16.04
N GLU A 60 14.09 -4.52 15.82
CA GLU A 60 15.26 -3.64 15.89
C GLU A 60 15.38 -2.77 14.64
N LEU A 61 15.78 -1.51 14.80
CA LEU A 61 16.04 -0.60 13.69
C LEU A 61 17.28 -1.02 12.90
N ILE A 62 17.13 -1.08 11.60
CA ILE A 62 18.27 -1.20 10.69
C ILE A 62 18.65 0.23 10.29
N PRO A 63 19.86 0.73 10.66
CA PRO A 63 20.24 2.13 10.45
C PRO A 63 20.51 2.49 8.97
N VAL A 64 20.29 1.57 8.05
CA VAL A 64 20.55 1.73 6.63
C VAL A 64 19.24 1.61 5.86
N PHE A 65 18.94 2.62 5.05
CA PHE A 65 17.80 2.58 4.12
C PHE A 65 17.96 1.40 3.15
N ASN A 66 16.99 0.52 3.11
CA ASN A 66 16.99 -0.66 2.25
C ASN A 66 15.57 -1.15 1.91
N GLU A 67 15.46 -2.28 1.26
CA GLU A 67 14.18 -2.92 0.88
C GLU A 67 13.34 -3.43 2.07
N GLY A 68 13.73 -3.18 3.29
CA GLY A 68 12.98 -3.54 4.50
C GLY A 68 11.92 -2.52 4.92
N CYS A 69 11.66 -1.48 4.11
CA CYS A 69 10.62 -0.47 4.33
C CYS A 69 9.87 -0.19 3.03
N SER A 70 8.64 0.37 3.10
CA SER A 70 7.86 0.67 1.89
C SER A 70 8.57 1.63 0.94
N PRO A 71 9.21 2.73 1.39
CA PRO A 71 9.99 3.60 0.51
C PRO A 71 11.12 2.88 -0.22
N GLY A 72 11.86 2.03 0.48
CA GLY A 72 12.95 1.26 -0.13
C GLY A 72 12.48 0.26 -1.18
N ILE A 73 11.36 -0.40 -0.95
CA ILE A 73 10.72 -1.31 -1.90
C ILE A 73 10.26 -0.54 -3.14
N CYS A 74 9.55 0.57 -2.95
CA CYS A 74 9.06 1.39 -4.06
C CYS A 74 10.22 1.91 -4.91
N LEU A 75 11.25 2.44 -4.26
CA LEU A 75 12.43 2.98 -4.96
C LEU A 75 13.21 1.91 -5.73
N LYS A 76 13.38 0.71 -5.16
CA LYS A 76 13.97 -0.44 -5.86
C LYS A 76 13.25 -0.74 -7.17
N HIS A 77 11.92 -0.84 -7.13
CA HIS A 77 11.13 -1.15 -8.32
C HIS A 77 11.17 0.00 -9.32
N LEU A 78 11.12 1.23 -8.86
CA LEU A 78 11.21 2.42 -9.72
C LEU A 78 12.57 2.51 -10.42
N ASP A 79 13.68 2.34 -9.70
CA ASP A 79 15.03 2.37 -10.27
C ASP A 79 15.27 1.20 -11.24
N HIS A 80 14.76 0.02 -10.90
CA HIS A 80 14.81 -1.13 -11.81
C HIS A 80 14.05 -0.86 -13.12
N ARG A 81 12.89 -0.18 -13.05
CA ARG A 81 12.12 0.19 -14.22
C ARG A 81 12.86 1.24 -15.06
N ALA A 82 13.39 2.29 -14.44
CA ALA A 82 14.20 3.30 -15.12
C ALA A 82 15.37 2.68 -15.91
N LYS A 83 16.02 1.66 -15.34
CA LYS A 83 17.14 0.96 -15.99
C LYS A 83 16.72 0.03 -17.14
N ARG A 84 15.57 -0.63 -17.03
CA ARG A 84 15.17 -1.69 -17.99
C ARG A 84 14.12 -1.26 -18.99
N HIS A 85 13.32 -0.28 -18.64
CA HIS A 85 12.17 0.18 -19.43
C HIS A 85 12.06 1.71 -19.37
N PRO A 86 13.09 2.45 -19.82
CA PRO A 86 13.10 3.91 -19.76
C PRO A 86 11.99 4.56 -20.61
N ASP A 87 11.49 3.83 -21.60
CA ASP A 87 10.35 4.18 -22.46
C ASP A 87 8.98 4.01 -21.75
N LYS A 88 8.96 3.45 -20.55
CA LYS A 88 7.73 3.20 -19.78
C LYS A 88 7.68 4.10 -18.54
N PRO A 89 7.10 5.30 -18.63
CA PRO A 89 7.07 6.24 -17.52
C PRO A 89 6.52 5.65 -16.22
N ALA A 90 7.16 5.96 -15.11
CA ALA A 90 6.67 5.62 -13.79
C ALA A 90 6.88 6.76 -12.80
N VAL A 91 5.93 6.91 -11.89
CA VAL A 91 5.99 7.93 -10.83
C VAL A 91 5.78 7.25 -9.49
N TRP A 92 6.61 7.57 -8.52
CA TRP A 92 6.35 7.23 -7.13
C TRP A 92 6.11 8.49 -6.33
N ILE A 93 4.98 8.53 -5.63
CA ILE A 93 4.57 9.61 -4.73
C ILE A 93 4.54 9.03 -3.33
N ALA A 94 5.37 9.57 -2.44
CA ALA A 94 5.43 9.17 -1.04
C ALA A 94 4.94 10.31 -0.15
N ILE A 95 4.00 9.99 0.73
CA ILE A 95 3.33 10.97 1.58
C ILE A 95 3.63 10.68 3.05
N GLU A 96 4.08 11.69 3.77
CA GLU A 96 4.31 11.62 5.21
C GLU A 96 3.80 12.89 5.88
N LYS A 97 2.91 12.74 6.87
CA LYS A 97 2.25 13.86 7.54
C LYS A 97 3.11 14.55 8.59
N GLN A 98 4.01 13.81 9.23
CA GLN A 98 4.81 14.32 10.34
C GLN A 98 6.09 14.99 9.80
N PRO A 99 6.32 16.29 10.08
CA PRO A 99 7.46 17.02 9.50
C PRO A 99 8.83 16.40 9.83
N GLU A 100 9.05 15.97 11.07
CA GLU A 100 10.33 15.36 11.46
C GLU A 100 10.53 14.00 10.78
N THR A 101 9.47 13.20 10.66
CA THR A 101 9.49 11.91 9.95
C THR A 101 9.75 12.12 8.47
N PHE A 102 9.12 13.13 7.86
CA PHE A 102 9.35 13.53 6.48
C PHE A 102 10.80 13.97 6.23
N GLN A 103 11.39 14.78 7.10
CA GLN A 103 12.79 15.19 6.99
C GLN A 103 13.75 13.98 7.03
N GLN A 104 13.43 12.99 7.89
CA GLN A 104 14.22 11.76 7.93
C GLN A 104 14.04 10.93 6.67
N LEU A 105 12.79 10.79 6.16
CA LEU A 105 12.49 10.13 4.89
C LEU A 105 13.29 10.74 3.74
N TRP A 106 13.22 12.07 3.61
CA TRP A 106 13.96 12.80 2.58
C TRP A 106 15.45 12.52 2.66
N LYS A 107 16.06 12.65 3.84
CA LYS A 107 17.49 12.37 4.05
C LYS A 107 17.86 10.94 3.63
N ASN A 108 17.08 9.95 4.05
CA ASN A 108 17.35 8.55 3.75
C ASN A 108 17.21 8.25 2.25
N VAL A 109 16.17 8.77 1.61
CA VAL A 109 15.93 8.61 0.16
C VAL A 109 17.03 9.30 -0.63
N SER A 110 17.35 10.56 -0.33
CA SER A 110 18.41 11.32 -1.04
C SER A 110 19.76 10.61 -1.01
N SER A 111 20.20 10.18 0.19
CA SER A 111 21.46 9.44 0.33
C SER A 111 21.47 8.13 -0.46
N HIS A 112 20.33 7.45 -0.57
CA HIS A 112 20.24 6.22 -1.35
C HIS A 112 20.25 6.49 -2.86
N LEU A 113 19.57 7.55 -3.32
CA LEU A 113 19.60 7.97 -4.71
C LEU A 113 21.02 8.36 -5.21
N GLU A 114 21.81 9.01 -4.35
CA GLU A 114 23.22 9.30 -4.63
C GLU A 114 24.01 8.01 -4.88
N GLN A 115 23.77 6.96 -4.07
CA GLN A 115 24.42 5.65 -4.25
C GLN A 115 23.97 4.93 -5.52
N LEU A 116 22.68 5.03 -5.89
CA LEU A 116 22.14 4.43 -7.11
C LEU A 116 22.65 5.13 -8.39
N GLY A 117 22.96 6.41 -8.31
CA GLY A 117 23.41 7.25 -9.43
C GLY A 117 22.37 7.53 -10.50
N GLY A 118 22.56 8.58 -11.25
CA GLY A 118 21.69 8.96 -12.37
C GLY A 118 20.36 9.61 -11.99
N TRP A 119 20.08 9.81 -10.70
CA TRP A 119 18.95 10.59 -10.22
C TRP A 119 19.32 12.05 -10.05
N HIS A 120 18.45 12.94 -10.51
CA HIS A 120 18.68 14.39 -10.46
C HIS A 120 17.49 15.09 -9.82
N GLY A 121 17.77 16.01 -8.90
CA GLY A 121 16.74 16.89 -8.33
C GLY A 121 16.06 17.71 -9.43
N THR A 122 14.78 18.02 -9.25
CA THR A 122 14.01 18.88 -10.16
C THR A 122 13.16 19.86 -9.36
N ASP A 123 13.09 21.09 -9.84
CA ASP A 123 12.24 22.15 -9.26
C ASP A 123 10.79 22.07 -9.74
N GLN A 124 10.47 21.11 -10.60
CA GLN A 124 9.12 20.90 -11.09
C GLN A 124 8.21 20.39 -9.97
N ARG A 125 7.41 21.29 -9.41
CA ARG A 125 6.45 20.98 -8.35
C ARG A 125 5.14 20.46 -8.93
N ILE A 126 4.48 19.58 -8.17
CA ILE A 126 3.10 19.16 -8.46
C ILE A 126 2.08 19.95 -7.64
N TYR A 127 2.51 20.62 -6.57
CA TYR A 127 1.67 21.48 -5.74
C TYR A 127 2.02 22.96 -5.94
N GLU A 128 0.99 23.77 -6.24
CA GLU A 128 1.11 25.23 -6.27
C GLU A 128 1.12 25.83 -4.85
N ALA A 129 0.50 25.16 -3.88
CA ALA A 129 0.48 25.59 -2.48
C ALA A 129 1.85 25.35 -1.80
N PRO A 130 2.17 26.07 -0.70
CA PRO A 130 3.42 25.92 0.01
C PRO A 130 3.50 24.63 0.86
N VAL A 131 3.32 23.48 0.23
CA VAL A 131 3.56 22.17 0.82
C VAL A 131 5.04 21.85 0.69
N PRO A 132 5.74 21.39 1.75
CA PRO A 132 7.09 20.88 1.60
C PRO A 132 7.10 19.70 0.64
N GLU A 133 7.77 19.89 -0.49
CA GLU A 133 7.83 18.94 -1.59
C GLU A 133 9.27 18.80 -2.06
N TRP A 134 9.68 17.57 -2.30
CA TRP A 134 10.98 17.25 -2.87
C TRP A 134 10.82 16.27 -4.05
N ASN A 135 11.46 16.60 -5.16
CA ASN A 135 11.33 15.88 -6.42
C ASN A 135 12.69 15.43 -6.95
N SER A 136 12.72 14.24 -7.53
CA SER A 136 13.85 13.73 -8.29
C SER A 136 13.40 12.95 -9.51
N GLN A 137 14.22 12.86 -10.55
CA GLN A 137 13.89 12.15 -11.78
C GLN A 137 15.08 11.40 -12.35
N LYS A 138 14.78 10.33 -13.10
CA LYS A 138 15.73 9.51 -13.84
C LYS A 138 15.02 8.81 -14.99
N GLU A 139 15.45 9.04 -16.24
CA GLU A 139 15.05 8.24 -17.42
C GLU A 139 13.57 7.84 -17.45
N GLY A 140 12.65 8.79 -17.52
CA GLY A 140 11.21 8.55 -17.55
C GLY A 140 10.58 8.24 -16.18
N CYS A 141 11.37 8.04 -15.14
CA CYS A 141 10.87 7.83 -13.79
C CYS A 141 10.95 9.10 -12.94
N LYS A 142 9.92 9.31 -12.11
CA LYS A 142 9.81 10.46 -11.21
C LYS A 142 9.58 10.00 -9.78
N LEU A 143 10.24 10.64 -8.85
CA LEU A 143 10.04 10.46 -7.41
C LEU A 143 9.57 11.78 -6.82
N ILE A 144 8.54 11.74 -5.99
CA ILE A 144 7.94 12.90 -5.35
C ILE A 144 7.70 12.58 -3.88
N LEU A 145 8.32 13.32 -2.98
CA LEU A 145 8.06 13.25 -1.55
C LEU A 145 7.23 14.46 -1.12
N LEU A 146 6.17 14.24 -0.37
CA LEU A 146 5.24 15.27 0.09
C LEU A 146 5.06 15.22 1.60
N ASN A 147 5.28 16.36 2.28
CA ASN A 147 4.93 16.51 3.68
C ASN A 147 3.50 17.04 3.80
N MET A 148 2.54 16.14 3.80
CA MET A 148 1.13 16.50 3.95
C MET A 148 0.31 15.33 4.50
N ASN A 149 -0.93 15.61 4.86
CA ASN A 149 -1.88 14.57 5.26
C ASN A 149 -2.40 13.82 4.01
N SER A 150 -2.48 12.49 4.09
CA SER A 150 -2.97 11.66 2.97
C SER A 150 -4.42 11.95 2.58
N HIS A 151 -5.28 12.32 3.54
CA HIS A 151 -6.66 12.76 3.23
C HIS A 151 -6.66 14.07 2.45
N GLU A 152 -5.83 15.05 2.83
CA GLU A 152 -5.68 16.30 2.10
C GLU A 152 -5.14 16.04 0.69
N PHE A 153 -4.12 15.19 0.56
CA PHE A 153 -3.60 14.77 -0.74
C PHE A 153 -4.71 14.24 -1.65
N LEU A 154 -5.58 13.36 -1.15
CA LEU A 154 -6.63 12.77 -1.95
C LEU A 154 -7.80 13.72 -2.24
N LEU A 155 -8.04 14.72 -1.37
CA LEU A 155 -9.09 15.72 -1.54
C LEU A 155 -8.70 16.86 -2.50
N HIS A 156 -7.44 17.30 -2.49
CA HIS A 156 -6.97 18.43 -3.28
C HIS A 156 -6.69 18.11 -4.76
N LYS A 157 -7.16 16.96 -5.25
CA LYS A 157 -7.08 16.55 -6.67
C LYS A 157 -5.67 16.48 -7.29
N PRO A 158 -4.58 16.17 -6.57
CA PRO A 158 -3.32 15.97 -7.28
C PRO A 158 -3.39 14.80 -8.25
N LEU A 159 -4.32 13.84 -8.02
CA LEU A 159 -4.60 12.77 -8.95
C LEU A 159 -5.05 13.29 -10.33
N THR A 160 -5.79 14.41 -10.39
CA THR A 160 -6.17 15.03 -11.67
C THR A 160 -5.04 15.87 -12.28
N GLN A 161 -4.17 16.47 -11.45
CA GLN A 161 -2.97 17.16 -11.92
C GLN A 161 -1.90 16.22 -12.46
N LEU A 162 -1.93 14.94 -12.02
CA LEU A 162 -1.06 13.90 -12.54
C LEU A 162 -1.55 13.34 -13.89
N ASN A 163 -2.59 13.93 -14.49
CA ASN A 163 -3.23 13.41 -15.69
C ASN A 163 -3.55 11.91 -15.54
N LEU A 164 -4.17 11.53 -14.42
CA LEU A 164 -4.68 10.17 -14.22
C LEU A 164 -5.89 9.94 -15.12
N ASP A 165 -5.64 9.90 -16.41
CA ASP A 165 -6.61 9.49 -17.40
C ASP A 165 -6.83 7.97 -17.36
N SER A 166 -7.71 7.49 -18.21
CA SER A 166 -8.01 6.05 -18.34
C SER A 166 -6.80 5.20 -18.78
N GLU A 167 -5.71 5.83 -19.17
CA GLU A 167 -4.50 5.20 -19.69
C GLU A 167 -3.41 5.00 -18.63
N CYS A 168 -3.63 5.48 -17.39
CA CYS A 168 -2.71 5.23 -16.28
C CYS A 168 -3.01 3.91 -15.56
N ALA A 169 -1.96 3.26 -15.06
CA ALA A 169 -2.07 2.24 -14.02
C ALA A 169 -1.64 2.82 -12.68
N VAL A 170 -2.40 2.56 -11.62
CA VAL A 170 -2.15 3.12 -10.30
C VAL A 170 -2.03 2.01 -9.26
N PHE A 171 -1.03 2.11 -8.40
CA PHE A 171 -0.90 1.30 -7.20
C PHE A 171 -0.99 2.20 -5.97
N LEU A 172 -1.99 1.95 -5.12
CA LEU A 172 -2.17 2.65 -3.85
C LEU A 172 -1.71 1.75 -2.71
N TYR A 173 -0.73 2.20 -1.95
CA TYR A 173 -0.35 1.58 -0.68
C TYR A 173 -0.83 2.43 0.48
N ASN A 174 -1.56 1.79 1.41
CA ASN A 174 -2.11 2.43 2.59
C ASN A 174 -1.89 1.53 3.81
N ASP A 175 -1.01 1.93 4.71
CA ASP A 175 -0.71 1.24 5.97
C ASP A 175 -1.04 2.14 7.16
N PRO A 176 -2.34 2.42 7.42
CA PRO A 176 -2.73 3.32 8.49
C PRO A 176 -2.41 2.71 9.86
N ASN A 177 -1.97 3.55 10.79
CA ASN A 177 -1.79 3.15 12.18
C ASN A 177 -3.12 3.05 12.94
N HIS A 178 -4.13 3.80 12.51
CA HIS A 178 -5.46 3.84 13.08
C HIS A 178 -6.52 3.86 11.98
N ILE A 179 -7.76 3.46 12.32
CA ILE A 179 -8.85 3.44 11.35
C ILE A 179 -9.18 4.84 10.81
N GLU A 180 -8.98 5.86 11.64
CA GLU A 180 -9.21 7.26 11.27
C GLU A 180 -8.25 7.73 10.16
N ASP A 181 -7.07 7.12 10.07
CA ASP A 181 -6.06 7.39 9.04
C ASP A 181 -6.33 6.62 7.73
N TRP A 182 -7.41 5.83 7.64
CA TRP A 182 -7.74 5.11 6.41
C TRP A 182 -8.33 6.03 5.36
N CYS A 183 -7.57 6.23 4.28
CA CYS A 183 -7.84 7.26 3.27
C CYS A 183 -8.79 6.82 2.15
N LEU A 184 -9.10 5.53 2.01
CA LEU A 184 -9.99 5.07 0.95
C LEU A 184 -11.44 5.49 1.24
N SER A 185 -11.96 6.42 0.44
CA SER A 185 -13.35 6.87 0.48
C SER A 185 -14.13 6.34 -0.73
N GLU A 186 -15.45 6.35 -0.65
CA GLU A 186 -16.31 5.99 -1.78
C GLU A 186 -16.01 6.84 -3.02
N GLN A 187 -15.88 8.15 -2.85
CA GLN A 187 -15.59 9.07 -3.94
C GLN A 187 -14.25 8.74 -4.61
N LEU A 188 -13.21 8.45 -3.81
CA LEU A 188 -11.91 8.05 -4.33
C LEU A 188 -12.03 6.75 -5.12
N VAL A 189 -12.63 5.70 -4.53
CA VAL A 189 -12.75 4.38 -5.18
C VAL A 189 -13.50 4.48 -6.51
N ARG A 190 -14.55 5.32 -6.59
CA ARG A 190 -15.29 5.57 -7.84
C ARG A 190 -14.47 6.30 -8.90
N SER A 191 -13.52 7.13 -8.49
CA SER A 191 -12.67 7.94 -9.41
C SER A 191 -11.38 7.24 -9.83
N LEU A 192 -11.08 6.06 -9.29
CA LEU A 192 -9.84 5.35 -9.60
C LEU A 192 -9.79 4.90 -11.07
N PRO A 193 -8.63 5.05 -11.72
CA PRO A 193 -8.41 4.50 -13.06
C PRO A 193 -8.71 3.00 -13.14
N ARG A 194 -9.07 2.53 -14.33
CA ARG A 194 -9.45 1.13 -14.56
C ARG A 194 -8.38 0.11 -14.16
N LEU A 195 -7.11 0.50 -14.22
CA LEU A 195 -5.97 -0.35 -13.85
C LEU A 195 -5.41 0.04 -12.47
N THR A 196 -6.28 0.15 -11.48
CA THR A 196 -5.84 0.46 -10.12
C THR A 196 -5.83 -0.78 -9.23
N THR A 197 -4.71 -0.97 -8.53
CA THR A 197 -4.62 -1.89 -7.40
C THR A 197 -4.45 -1.08 -6.11
N SER A 198 -5.15 -1.43 -5.05
CA SER A 198 -4.87 -0.90 -3.72
C SER A 198 -4.49 -2.04 -2.77
N LEU A 199 -3.52 -1.77 -1.91
CA LEU A 199 -3.13 -2.65 -0.81
C LEU A 199 -3.26 -1.85 0.49
N SER A 200 -4.26 -2.19 1.28
CA SER A 200 -4.50 -1.55 2.58
C SER A 200 -4.35 -2.57 3.70
N THR A 201 -3.56 -2.22 4.72
CA THR A 201 -3.59 -2.96 5.97
C THR A 201 -4.81 -2.53 6.79
N LEU A 202 -5.20 -3.35 7.77
CA LEU A 202 -6.31 -3.02 8.66
C LEU A 202 -5.86 -2.21 9.89
N GLY A 203 -4.67 -1.60 9.87
CA GLY A 203 -4.14 -0.72 10.92
C GLY A 203 -3.72 -1.43 12.22
N CYS A 204 -4.10 -2.71 12.42
CA CYS A 204 -3.67 -3.53 13.55
C CYS A 204 -3.71 -5.02 13.18
N ASN A 205 -3.08 -5.87 13.99
CA ASN A 205 -3.26 -7.31 13.81
C ASN A 205 -4.68 -7.75 14.21
N VAL A 206 -5.12 -8.90 13.71
CA VAL A 206 -6.48 -9.41 13.96
C VAL A 206 -6.78 -9.58 15.46
N GLY A 207 -5.80 -10.01 16.26
CA GLY A 207 -5.94 -10.10 17.71
C GLY A 207 -6.13 -8.74 18.39
N GLY A 208 -5.41 -7.73 17.92
CA GLY A 208 -5.59 -6.33 18.33
C GLY A 208 -6.99 -5.82 18.00
N MET A 209 -7.43 -6.08 16.78
CA MET A 209 -8.76 -5.71 16.32
C MET A 209 -9.87 -6.33 17.16
N LYS A 210 -9.77 -7.62 17.50
CA LYS A 210 -10.76 -8.32 18.34
C LYS A 210 -10.82 -7.80 19.78
N ARG A 211 -9.79 -7.10 20.25
CA ARG A 211 -9.78 -6.43 21.57
C ARG A 211 -10.40 -5.03 21.54
N LEU A 212 -10.62 -4.45 20.38
CA LEU A 212 -11.30 -3.15 20.27
C LEU A 212 -12.77 -3.27 20.66
N GLU A 213 -13.33 -2.18 21.14
CA GLU A 213 -14.76 -2.04 21.33
C GLU A 213 -15.53 -2.33 20.04
N ILE A 214 -16.72 -2.89 20.17
CA ILE A 214 -17.52 -3.32 19.02
C ILE A 214 -17.83 -2.17 18.06
N GLY A 215 -18.07 -0.95 18.58
CA GLY A 215 -18.31 0.23 17.74
C GLY A 215 -17.15 0.59 16.84
N LYS A 216 -15.90 0.46 17.33
CA LYS A 216 -14.69 0.68 16.54
C LYS A 216 -14.49 -0.42 15.48
N ARG A 217 -14.79 -1.68 15.83
CA ARG A 217 -14.74 -2.79 14.88
C ARG A 217 -15.77 -2.63 13.77
N ARG A 218 -16.98 -2.14 14.10
CA ARG A 218 -18.04 -1.86 13.13
C ARG A 218 -17.59 -0.87 12.06
N GLN A 219 -16.79 0.13 12.40
CA GLN A 219 -16.22 1.06 11.40
C GLN A 219 -15.39 0.33 10.33
N TRP A 220 -14.71 -0.75 10.68
CA TRP A 220 -13.99 -1.57 9.69
C TRP A 220 -14.94 -2.34 8.78
N PHE A 221 -15.99 -2.95 9.34
CA PHE A 221 -17.03 -3.59 8.54
C PHE A 221 -17.62 -2.60 7.54
N ASP A 222 -18.06 -1.45 8.02
CA ASP A 222 -18.70 -0.42 7.19
C ASP A 222 -17.77 0.05 6.06
N ARG A 223 -16.49 0.21 6.35
CA ARG A 223 -15.50 0.61 5.33
C ARG A 223 -15.23 -0.49 4.31
N VAL A 224 -15.09 -1.74 4.72
CA VAL A 224 -14.91 -2.86 3.80
C VAL A 224 -16.15 -3.03 2.92
N ASP A 225 -17.35 -2.95 3.51
CA ASP A 225 -18.61 -3.04 2.78
C ASP A 225 -18.81 -1.86 1.83
N MET A 226 -18.45 -0.64 2.23
CA MET A 226 -18.46 0.54 1.38
C MET A 226 -17.57 0.32 0.15
N ILE A 227 -16.31 -0.10 0.35
CA ILE A 227 -15.40 -0.37 -0.76
C ILE A 227 -15.96 -1.45 -1.67
N ALA A 228 -16.42 -2.57 -1.09
CA ALA A 228 -16.99 -3.68 -1.84
C ALA A 228 -18.21 -3.27 -2.69
N GLY A 229 -19.10 -2.43 -2.11
CA GLY A 229 -20.30 -1.92 -2.79
C GLY A 229 -20.02 -0.81 -3.82
N THR A 230 -18.84 -0.19 -3.77
CA THR A 230 -18.47 0.92 -4.64
C THR A 230 -17.66 0.50 -5.85
N LEU A 231 -17.08 -0.71 -5.83
CA LEU A 231 -16.21 -1.20 -6.89
C LEU A 231 -16.94 -1.29 -8.24
N GLN A 232 -16.28 -0.78 -9.26
CA GLN A 232 -16.72 -0.87 -10.64
C GLN A 232 -16.68 -2.33 -11.14
N GLU A 233 -17.37 -2.62 -12.25
CA GLU A 233 -17.45 -3.98 -12.83
C GLU A 233 -16.08 -4.61 -13.11
N TRP A 234 -15.09 -3.79 -13.48
CA TRP A 234 -13.73 -4.22 -13.80
C TRP A 234 -12.81 -4.40 -12.59
N HIS A 235 -13.24 -4.01 -11.38
CA HIS A 235 -12.51 -4.20 -10.13
C HIS A 235 -13.12 -5.31 -9.28
N ASP A 236 -12.32 -5.88 -8.40
CA ASP A 236 -12.73 -6.81 -7.35
C ASP A 236 -12.02 -6.51 -6.04
N ALA A 237 -12.59 -6.93 -4.93
CA ALA A 237 -12.01 -6.83 -3.59
C ALA A 237 -11.60 -8.21 -3.07
N CYS A 238 -10.45 -8.26 -2.43
CA CYS A 238 -9.92 -9.46 -1.79
C CYS A 238 -9.63 -9.18 -0.31
N LEU A 239 -10.15 -10.02 0.57
CA LEU A 239 -9.64 -10.16 1.93
C LEU A 239 -8.53 -11.21 1.92
N PHE A 240 -7.36 -10.81 2.38
CA PHE A 240 -6.21 -11.67 2.56
C PHE A 240 -5.77 -11.65 4.01
N SER A 241 -5.64 -12.83 4.63
CA SER A 241 -5.11 -12.94 5.98
C SER A 241 -4.06 -14.03 6.08
N ILE A 242 -3.08 -13.81 6.94
CA ILE A 242 -2.04 -14.78 7.28
C ILE A 242 -2.25 -15.17 8.74
N GLY A 243 -2.46 -16.48 8.98
CA GLY A 243 -2.64 -17.04 10.31
C GLY A 243 -1.36 -17.05 11.15
N GLY A 244 -1.53 -17.24 12.44
CA GLY A 244 -0.45 -17.27 13.42
C GLY A 244 -0.76 -16.40 14.64
N PRO A 245 0.14 -16.35 15.64
CA PRO A 245 -0.08 -15.54 16.86
C PRO A 245 -0.27 -14.05 16.54
N ASP A 246 0.37 -13.57 15.49
CA ASP A 246 0.27 -12.18 15.00
C ASP A 246 -0.47 -12.12 13.65
N GLN A 247 -1.63 -12.75 13.60
CA GLN A 247 -2.45 -12.79 12.39
C GLN A 247 -2.68 -11.38 11.83
N TRP A 248 -2.29 -11.15 10.57
CA TRP A 248 -2.51 -9.92 9.82
C TRP A 248 -3.56 -10.10 8.75
N ALA A 249 -4.25 -9.01 8.48
CA ALA A 249 -5.24 -8.97 7.44
C ALA A 249 -5.07 -7.72 6.57
N TYR A 250 -5.41 -7.89 5.29
CA TYR A 250 -5.29 -6.88 4.26
C TYR A 250 -6.56 -6.84 3.42
N LEU A 251 -6.98 -5.64 3.07
CA LEU A 251 -7.94 -5.43 2.00
C LEU A 251 -7.16 -5.06 0.74
N ILE A 252 -7.34 -5.83 -0.32
CA ILE A 252 -6.72 -5.59 -1.61
C ILE A 252 -7.83 -5.37 -2.62
N THR A 253 -7.80 -4.28 -3.37
CA THR A 253 -8.64 -4.12 -4.55
C THR A 253 -7.76 -4.22 -5.79
N ALA A 254 -8.26 -4.83 -6.86
CA ALA A 254 -7.49 -4.97 -8.09
C ALA A 254 -8.42 -5.13 -9.30
N PRO A 255 -7.92 -4.86 -10.52
CA PRO A 255 -8.63 -5.24 -11.73
C PRO A 255 -8.98 -6.73 -11.71
N THR A 256 -10.22 -7.08 -12.04
CA THR A 256 -10.72 -8.46 -12.02
C THR A 256 -9.80 -9.42 -12.80
N LYS A 257 -9.25 -8.97 -13.92
CA LYS A 257 -8.29 -9.73 -14.73
C LYS A 257 -6.95 -10.02 -14.05
N TRP A 258 -6.64 -9.35 -12.92
CA TRP A 258 -5.38 -9.53 -12.18
C TRP A 258 -5.52 -10.41 -10.94
N ARG A 259 -6.74 -10.89 -10.60
CA ARG A 259 -6.99 -11.70 -9.41
C ARG A 259 -6.01 -12.87 -9.23
N GLY A 260 -5.77 -13.66 -10.28
CA GLY A 260 -4.85 -14.80 -10.21
C GLY A 260 -3.42 -14.40 -9.82
N ARG A 261 -2.93 -13.27 -10.32
CA ARG A 261 -1.58 -12.75 -10.02
C ARG A 261 -1.49 -12.22 -8.59
N ILE A 262 -2.49 -11.46 -8.17
CA ILE A 262 -2.57 -10.97 -6.78
C ILE A 262 -2.62 -12.15 -5.82
N SER A 263 -3.47 -13.15 -6.07
CA SER A 263 -3.54 -14.37 -5.26
C SER A 263 -2.21 -15.12 -5.22
N GLU A 264 -1.49 -15.20 -6.34
CA GLU A 264 -0.15 -15.82 -6.36
C GLU A 264 0.85 -15.03 -5.53
N SER A 265 0.84 -13.70 -5.61
CA SER A 265 1.69 -12.80 -4.81
C SER A 265 1.40 -12.96 -3.31
N CYS A 266 0.12 -13.05 -2.93
CA CYS A 266 -0.31 -13.31 -1.56
C CYS A 266 0.20 -14.67 -1.05
N ARG A 267 0.07 -15.75 -1.84
CA ARG A 267 0.58 -17.07 -1.47
C ARG A 267 2.10 -17.09 -1.33
N LYS A 268 2.83 -16.41 -2.22
CA LYS A 268 4.30 -16.27 -2.12
C LYS A 268 4.69 -15.52 -0.86
N ALA A 269 4.00 -14.42 -0.54
CA ALA A 269 4.24 -13.65 0.67
C ALA A 269 3.97 -14.49 1.93
N ALA A 270 2.83 -15.19 2.00
CA ALA A 270 2.50 -16.05 3.12
C ALA A 270 3.55 -17.17 3.32
N LYS A 271 3.96 -17.83 2.24
CA LYS A 271 4.98 -18.89 2.28
C LYS A 271 6.32 -18.39 2.82
N GLN A 272 6.71 -17.18 2.47
CA GLN A 272 7.98 -16.59 2.93
C GLN A 272 7.94 -16.23 4.41
N VAL A 273 6.81 -15.73 4.88
CA VAL A 273 6.65 -15.20 6.24
C VAL A 273 6.44 -16.33 7.26
N VAL A 274 5.57 -17.27 6.97
CA VAL A 274 5.12 -18.32 7.91
C VAL A 274 5.67 -19.70 7.53
N GLY A 275 6.33 -19.81 6.38
CA GLY A 275 6.87 -21.05 5.87
C GLY A 275 5.84 -21.93 5.17
N ARG A 276 6.18 -23.21 4.93
CA ARG A 276 5.34 -24.14 4.14
C ARG A 276 3.99 -24.49 4.78
N LYS A 277 3.82 -24.24 6.09
CA LYS A 277 2.59 -24.47 6.85
C LYS A 277 1.77 -23.17 7.04
N ALA A 278 1.96 -22.18 6.14
CA ALA A 278 1.22 -20.94 6.21
C ALA A 278 -0.29 -21.21 6.09
N ASP A 279 -1.02 -20.95 7.16
CA ASP A 279 -2.48 -20.81 7.11
C ASP A 279 -2.79 -19.42 6.54
N ALA A 280 -3.03 -19.37 5.23
CA ALA A 280 -3.31 -18.15 4.50
C ALA A 280 -4.68 -18.27 3.84
N SER A 281 -5.56 -17.31 4.13
CA SER A 281 -6.88 -17.23 3.52
C SER A 281 -6.91 -16.08 2.51
N ILE A 282 -7.40 -16.37 1.30
CA ILE A 282 -7.56 -15.41 0.20
C ILE A 282 -8.98 -15.57 -0.31
N THR A 283 -9.82 -14.57 -0.15
CA THR A 283 -11.22 -14.62 -0.56
C THR A 283 -11.58 -13.39 -1.39
N TRP A 284 -12.01 -13.61 -2.61
CA TRP A 284 -12.45 -12.58 -3.53
C TRP A 284 -13.97 -12.41 -3.47
N LEU A 285 -14.43 -11.16 -3.45
CA LEU A 285 -15.84 -10.80 -3.36
C LEU A 285 -16.66 -11.38 -4.54
N LYS A 286 -16.17 -11.21 -5.76
CA LYS A 286 -16.89 -11.63 -6.98
C LYS A 286 -16.79 -13.14 -7.27
N GLU A 287 -15.88 -13.84 -6.61
CA GLU A 287 -15.84 -15.32 -6.70
C GLU A 287 -16.93 -15.95 -5.85
N ASN A 288 -17.06 -15.50 -4.60
CA ASN A 288 -18.07 -15.98 -3.69
C ASN A 288 -18.35 -14.93 -2.60
N GLN A 289 -19.46 -14.23 -2.71
CA GLN A 289 -19.84 -13.18 -1.75
C GLN A 289 -20.10 -13.76 -0.35
N GLY A 290 -20.61 -14.98 -0.23
CA GLY A 290 -20.84 -15.66 1.05
C GLY A 290 -19.52 -15.89 1.79
N ASP A 291 -18.54 -16.51 1.13
CA ASP A 291 -17.22 -16.77 1.72
C ASP A 291 -16.49 -15.46 2.05
N PHE A 292 -16.66 -14.40 1.27
CA PHE A 292 -16.08 -13.10 1.56
C PHE A 292 -16.65 -12.52 2.87
N LYS A 293 -17.97 -12.57 3.05
CA LYS A 293 -18.61 -12.14 4.30
C LYS A 293 -18.22 -12.99 5.49
N ASP A 294 -18.13 -14.30 5.32
CA ASP A 294 -17.69 -15.21 6.39
C ASP A 294 -16.22 -14.95 6.78
N HIS A 295 -15.37 -14.69 5.79
CA HIS A 295 -13.98 -14.30 6.07
C HIS A 295 -13.92 -12.97 6.83
N GLN A 296 -14.68 -11.96 6.40
CA GLN A 296 -14.82 -10.68 7.08
C GLN A 296 -15.25 -10.86 8.54
N ARG A 297 -16.30 -11.65 8.79
CA ARG A 297 -16.76 -11.96 10.16
C ARG A 297 -15.66 -12.60 11.00
N LYS A 298 -14.95 -13.60 10.49
CA LYS A 298 -13.82 -14.25 11.18
C LYS A 298 -12.69 -13.28 11.54
N LEU A 299 -12.45 -12.24 10.72
CA LEU A 299 -11.46 -11.22 10.99
C LEU A 299 -11.90 -10.24 12.09
N PHE A 300 -13.16 -9.82 12.08
CA PHE A 300 -13.63 -8.71 12.91
C PHE A 300 -14.37 -9.14 14.18
N LEU A 301 -14.93 -10.36 14.24
CA LEU A 301 -15.69 -10.84 15.38
C LEU A 301 -14.89 -11.80 16.26
N THR A 302 -15.19 -11.79 17.56
CA THR A 302 -14.68 -12.78 18.50
C THR A 302 -15.41 -14.12 18.31
N LYS A 303 -14.86 -15.21 18.87
CA LYS A 303 -15.53 -16.53 18.84
C LYS A 303 -16.90 -16.50 19.51
N GLN A 304 -17.06 -15.71 20.56
CA GLN A 304 -18.32 -15.59 21.29
C GLN A 304 -19.38 -14.87 20.44
N GLU A 305 -19.02 -13.77 19.78
CA GLU A 305 -19.89 -13.01 18.89
C GLU A 305 -20.28 -13.82 17.64
N LEU A 306 -19.37 -14.64 17.12
CA LEU A 306 -19.69 -15.55 15.99
C LEU A 306 -20.71 -16.63 16.39
N ALA A 307 -20.76 -17.02 17.68
CA ALA A 307 -21.69 -18.02 18.18
C ALA A 307 -23.08 -17.46 18.49
N SER A 308 -23.21 -16.15 18.75
CA SER A 308 -24.49 -15.53 19.12
C SER A 308 -25.42 -15.24 17.96
N ASN A 309 -24.93 -15.30 16.72
CA ASN A 309 -25.67 -14.94 15.49
C ASN A 309 -26.29 -13.53 15.47
N ASP A 310 -25.83 -12.61 16.34
CA ASP A 310 -26.40 -11.27 16.50
C ASP A 310 -25.85 -10.24 15.49
N TYR A 311 -25.24 -10.71 14.39
CA TYR A 311 -24.58 -9.86 13.37
C TYR A 311 -24.91 -10.28 11.94
#